data_fb65fd1c8c014a1731adf0bc6487a59a
#
_entry.id   fb65fd1c8c014a1731adf0bc6487a59a
#
_cell.length_a   1.000
_cell.length_b   1.000
_cell.length_c   1.000
_cell.angle_alpha   90.00
_cell.angle_beta   90.00
_cell.angle_gamma   90.00
#
_symmetry.space_group_name_H-M   'P 1'
#
loop_
_entity.id
_entity.type
_entity.pdbx_description
1 polymer ?
#
loop_
_entity_poly.entity_id
_entity_poly.type
_entity_poly.pdbx_seq_one_letter_code
_entity_poly.pdbx_strand_id
1 'polypeptide(L)'
;VTPEAVSRGLARFEALPGRGRRHQLAGGALLIDDSYNANPDSMRAAIDVLAAQPAPRVLVAGDMAETGEQHVEFHAEIGRYAKQKGIDRFLATGPDMAHAVQVFGAAGRHYDATDMLLRAVREAVRTPASVLVKASHSQRLDRVVESLLKDPGTAQ
;
A
#
# COMPACT_ATOMS: atom_id res chain seq x y z
N VAL A 1 -29.30 7.12 20.31
CA VAL A 1 -28.73 6.52 19.08
C VAL A 1 -28.57 5.02 19.34
N THR A 2 -29.20 4.19 18.50
CA THR A 2 -29.12 2.74 18.66
C THR A 2 -27.79 2.18 18.10
N PRO A 3 -27.30 1.02 18.61
CA PRO A 3 -26.14 0.37 18.02
C PRO A 3 -26.28 0.08 16.54
N GLU A 4 -27.49 -0.26 16.08
CA GLU A 4 -27.79 -0.51 14.68
C GLU A 4 -27.68 0.77 13.82
N ALA A 5 -28.08 1.91 14.37
CA ALA A 5 -27.96 3.20 13.69
C ALA A 5 -26.48 3.61 13.55
N VAL A 6 -25.67 3.35 14.57
CA VAL A 6 -24.23 3.58 14.54
C VAL A 6 -23.56 2.67 13.51
N SER A 7 -23.90 1.38 13.52
CA SER A 7 -23.38 0.41 12.56
C SER A 7 -23.72 0.79 11.11
N ARG A 8 -24.96 1.21 10.84
CA ARG A 8 -25.36 1.69 9.52
C ARG A 8 -24.65 2.98 9.11
N GLY A 9 -24.40 3.88 10.06
CA GLY A 9 -23.65 5.10 9.82
C GLY A 9 -22.19 4.79 9.43
N LEU A 10 -21.54 3.89 10.15
CA LEU A 10 -20.20 3.45 9.86
C LEU A 10 -20.09 2.70 8.52
N ALA A 11 -21.09 1.89 8.18
CA ALA A 11 -21.13 1.15 6.91
C ALA A 11 -21.26 2.08 5.68
N ARG A 12 -21.75 3.30 5.87
CA ARG A 12 -21.89 4.32 4.83
C ARG A 12 -20.67 5.26 4.77
N PHE A 13 -19.74 5.11 5.70
CA PHE A 13 -18.55 5.95 5.73
C PHE A 13 -17.61 5.56 4.59
N GLU A 14 -17.45 6.44 3.61
CA GLU A 14 -16.44 6.29 2.58
C GLU A 14 -15.19 7.06 2.99
N ALA A 15 -14.04 6.37 2.96
CA ALA A 15 -12.77 7.00 3.22
C ALA A 15 -12.45 8.04 2.13
N LEU A 16 -11.76 9.12 2.52
CA LEU A 16 -11.28 10.11 1.57
C LEU A 16 -10.22 9.48 0.63
N PRO A 17 -10.12 9.99 -0.63
CA PRO A 17 -9.06 9.55 -1.53
C PRO A 17 -7.68 9.62 -0.86
N GLY A 18 -6.89 8.54 -1.01
CA GLY A 18 -5.55 8.44 -0.45
C GLY A 18 -5.48 8.13 1.06
N ARG A 19 -6.61 7.94 1.73
CA ARG A 19 -6.69 7.69 3.19
C ARG A 19 -7.42 6.39 3.52
N GLY A 20 -6.94 5.29 2.94
CA GLY A 20 -7.50 3.96 3.17
C GLY A 20 -8.73 3.64 2.34
N ARG A 21 -8.98 4.38 1.26
CA ARG A 21 -10.12 4.15 0.38
C ARG A 21 -9.97 2.83 -0.38
N ARG A 22 -11.03 2.04 -0.41
CA ARG A 22 -11.02 0.72 -1.05
C ARG A 22 -11.68 0.76 -2.42
N HIS A 23 -11.06 0.03 -3.37
CA HIS A 23 -11.57 -0.14 -4.72
C HIS A 23 -11.50 -1.60 -5.11
N GLN A 24 -12.59 -2.11 -5.65
CA GLN A 24 -12.62 -3.45 -6.24
C GLN A 24 -12.26 -3.34 -7.72
N LEU A 25 -11.20 -4.04 -8.14
CA LEU A 25 -10.74 -3.99 -9.52
C LEU A 25 -11.27 -5.15 -10.37
N ALA A 26 -11.30 -4.97 -11.69
CA ALA A 26 -11.88 -5.93 -12.63
C ALA A 26 -11.29 -7.34 -12.55
N GLY A 27 -9.99 -7.46 -12.22
CA GLY A 27 -9.32 -8.75 -12.05
C GLY A 27 -9.63 -9.47 -10.73
N GLY A 28 -10.48 -8.90 -9.88
CA GLY A 28 -10.81 -9.44 -8.57
C GLY A 28 -9.90 -8.94 -7.45
N ALA A 29 -8.94 -8.07 -7.73
CA ALA A 29 -8.07 -7.50 -6.72
C ALA A 29 -8.79 -6.42 -5.91
N LEU A 30 -8.49 -6.38 -4.60
CA LEU A 30 -8.84 -5.27 -3.72
C LEU A 30 -7.67 -4.29 -3.69
N LEU A 31 -7.91 -3.05 -4.10
CA LEU A 31 -6.94 -1.97 -4.00
C LEU A 31 -7.30 -1.07 -2.82
N ILE A 32 -6.38 -0.91 -1.89
CA ILE A 32 -6.51 0.02 -0.76
C ILE A 32 -5.61 1.22 -1.04
N ASP A 33 -6.24 2.36 -1.31
CA ASP A 33 -5.55 3.62 -1.57
C ASP A 33 -5.26 4.36 -0.25
N ASP A 34 -4.03 4.24 0.24
CA ASP A 34 -3.53 4.95 1.41
C ASP A 34 -2.33 5.84 1.05
N SER A 35 -2.38 6.41 -0.15
CA SER A 35 -1.26 7.08 -0.82
C SER A 35 -1.06 8.56 -0.43
N TYR A 36 -1.91 9.10 0.45
CA TYR A 36 -1.84 10.53 0.80
C TYR A 36 -0.58 10.89 1.57
N ASN A 37 -0.20 10.09 2.58
CA ASN A 37 0.98 10.33 3.38
C ASN A 37 1.46 9.04 4.07
N ALA A 38 2.70 9.05 4.57
CA ALA A 38 3.28 7.96 5.32
C ALA A 38 4.31 8.44 6.32
N ASN A 39 4.19 7.95 7.54
CA ASN A 39 5.21 7.99 8.58
C ASN A 39 5.33 6.58 9.19
N PRO A 40 6.31 6.32 10.10
CA PRO A 40 6.49 4.97 10.65
C PRO A 40 5.24 4.40 11.31
N ASP A 41 4.51 5.17 12.10
CA ASP A 41 3.31 4.70 12.79
C ASP A 41 2.16 4.39 11.83
N SER A 42 1.90 5.29 10.88
CA SER A 42 0.84 5.10 9.89
C SER A 42 1.16 3.96 8.93
N MET A 43 2.43 3.72 8.63
CA MET A 43 2.84 2.59 7.78
C MET A 43 2.60 1.25 8.51
N ARG A 44 2.94 1.15 9.80
CA ARG A 44 2.63 -0.05 10.60
C ARG A 44 1.13 -0.32 10.66
N ALA A 45 0.33 0.72 10.90
CA ALA A 45 -1.13 0.60 10.91
C ALA A 45 -1.67 0.12 9.56
N ALA A 46 -1.14 0.62 8.44
CA ALA A 46 -1.52 0.19 7.10
C ALA A 46 -1.14 -1.27 6.83
N ILE A 47 0.02 -1.71 7.28
CA ILE A 47 0.45 -3.11 7.18
C ILE A 47 -0.51 -4.02 7.96
N ASP A 48 -0.95 -3.60 9.14
CA ASP A 48 -1.94 -4.35 9.93
C ASP A 48 -3.27 -4.48 9.18
N VAL A 49 -3.74 -3.42 8.54
CA VAL A 49 -4.95 -3.44 7.70
C VAL A 49 -4.78 -4.43 6.55
N LEU A 50 -3.65 -4.37 5.84
CA LEU A 50 -3.38 -5.28 4.72
C LEU A 50 -3.26 -6.73 5.18
N ALA A 51 -2.61 -6.98 6.31
CA ALA A 51 -2.45 -8.31 6.87
C ALA A 51 -3.77 -9.00 7.23
N ALA A 52 -4.82 -8.22 7.48
CA ALA A 52 -6.16 -8.74 7.77
C ALA A 52 -6.96 -9.09 6.49
N GLN A 53 -6.44 -8.78 5.31
CA GLN A 53 -7.11 -9.04 4.04
C GLN A 53 -6.76 -10.42 3.47
N PRO A 54 -7.54 -10.94 2.50
CA PRO A 54 -7.21 -12.21 1.85
C PRO A 54 -5.85 -12.18 1.12
N ALA A 55 -5.13 -13.27 1.19
CA ALA A 55 -3.88 -13.47 0.47
C ALA A 55 -4.15 -13.72 -1.04
N PRO A 56 -3.20 -13.46 -1.95
CA PRO A 56 -1.91 -12.85 -1.65
C PRO A 56 -2.02 -11.36 -1.29
N ARG A 57 -1.16 -10.94 -0.38
CA ARG A 57 -1.10 -9.56 0.13
C ARG A 57 0.12 -8.86 -0.42
N VAL A 58 -0.09 -7.74 -1.08
CA VAL A 58 0.96 -6.98 -1.75
C VAL A 58 1.02 -5.57 -1.17
N LEU A 59 2.15 -5.23 -0.57
CA LEU A 59 2.42 -3.86 -0.10
C LEU A 59 3.17 -3.10 -1.20
N VAL A 60 2.64 -1.96 -1.59
CA VAL A 60 3.27 -1.03 -2.54
C VAL A 60 3.61 0.24 -1.80
N ALA A 61 4.88 0.54 -1.64
CA ALA A 61 5.30 1.64 -0.80
C ALA A 61 6.39 2.53 -1.42
N GLY A 62 6.34 3.81 -1.07
CA GLY A 62 7.41 4.77 -1.27
C GLY A 62 7.94 5.27 0.07
N ASP A 63 8.96 6.12 0.01
CA ASP A 63 9.61 6.63 1.21
C ASP A 63 8.62 7.30 2.16
N MET A 64 8.89 7.12 3.46
CA MET A 64 8.13 7.76 4.52
C MET A 64 8.67 9.16 4.83
N ALA A 65 7.81 10.02 5.35
CA ALA A 65 8.16 11.32 5.91
C ALA A 65 8.48 11.22 7.41
N GLU A 66 9.04 12.29 7.97
CA GLU A 66 9.23 12.49 9.41
C GLU A 66 10.14 11.43 10.05
N THR A 67 11.13 10.96 9.31
CA THR A 67 12.05 9.92 9.79
C THR A 67 13.41 10.46 10.29
N GLY A 68 13.75 11.72 9.95
CA GLY A 68 14.96 12.38 10.44
C GLY A 68 16.25 11.63 10.13
N GLU A 69 17.22 11.71 11.04
CA GLU A 69 18.52 11.04 10.88
C GLU A 69 18.43 9.51 10.93
N GLN A 70 17.36 8.97 11.52
CA GLN A 70 17.12 7.53 11.63
C GLN A 70 16.33 6.97 10.44
N HIS A 71 16.30 7.67 9.32
CA HIS A 71 15.49 7.28 8.15
C HIS A 71 15.80 5.87 7.66
N VAL A 72 17.05 5.46 7.64
CA VAL A 72 17.44 4.11 7.23
C VAL A 72 16.84 3.05 8.16
N GLU A 73 16.97 3.23 9.47
CA GLU A 73 16.48 2.27 10.45
C GLU A 73 14.95 2.19 10.47
N PHE A 74 14.27 3.33 10.37
CA PHE A 74 12.80 3.33 10.30
C PHE A 74 12.29 2.59 9.08
N HIS A 75 12.91 2.76 7.92
CA HIS A 75 12.52 2.04 6.71
C HIS A 75 12.85 0.55 6.80
N ALA A 76 14.03 0.19 7.33
CA ALA A 76 14.39 -1.21 7.57
C ALA A 76 13.41 -1.90 8.51
N GLU A 77 12.98 -1.22 9.57
CA GLU A 77 11.99 -1.73 10.52
C GLU A 77 10.65 -2.03 9.84
N ILE A 78 10.22 -1.20 8.90
CA ILE A 78 9.00 -1.45 8.12
C ILE A 78 9.12 -2.74 7.31
N GLY A 79 10.27 -2.99 6.71
CA GLY A 79 10.53 -4.25 5.99
C GLY A 79 10.41 -5.46 6.90
N ARG A 80 10.98 -5.40 8.10
CA ARG A 80 10.86 -6.47 9.11
C ARG A 80 9.41 -6.67 9.54
N TYR A 81 8.72 -5.58 9.80
CA TYR A 81 7.32 -5.62 10.26
C TYR A 81 6.40 -6.23 9.20
N ALA A 82 6.54 -5.82 7.95
CA ALA A 82 5.76 -6.38 6.84
C ALA A 82 5.97 -7.90 6.71
N LYS A 83 7.22 -8.34 6.82
CA LYS A 83 7.54 -9.76 6.78
C LYS A 83 6.91 -10.54 7.94
N GLN A 84 7.01 -10.03 9.17
CA GLN A 84 6.40 -10.64 10.36
C GLN A 84 4.88 -10.76 10.23
N LYS A 85 4.23 -9.80 9.60
CA LYS A 85 2.78 -9.76 9.45
C LYS A 85 2.26 -10.62 8.29
N GLY A 86 3.13 -11.29 7.58
CA GLY A 86 2.71 -12.21 6.51
C GLY A 86 2.35 -11.53 5.20
N ILE A 87 2.95 -10.37 4.93
CA ILE A 87 2.83 -9.74 3.61
C ILE A 87 3.59 -10.61 2.60
N ASP A 88 2.95 -10.95 1.49
CA ASP A 88 3.49 -11.91 0.52
C ASP A 88 4.48 -11.28 -0.44
N ARG A 89 4.24 -10.03 -0.84
CA ARG A 89 5.12 -9.28 -1.75
C ARG A 89 5.25 -7.84 -1.29
N PHE A 90 6.46 -7.29 -1.44
CA PHE A 90 6.74 -5.90 -1.15
C PHE A 90 7.35 -5.21 -2.38
N LEU A 91 6.60 -4.33 -3.02
CA LEU A 91 7.01 -3.58 -4.20
C LEU A 91 7.24 -2.12 -3.78
N ALA A 92 8.43 -1.59 -3.97
CA ALA A 92 8.77 -0.29 -3.42
C ALA A 92 9.58 0.57 -4.39
N THR A 93 9.50 1.88 -4.17
CA THR A 93 10.34 2.89 -4.81
C THR A 93 10.82 3.90 -3.77
N GLY A 94 11.84 4.65 -4.11
CA GLY A 94 12.46 5.61 -3.20
C GLY A 94 13.75 5.08 -2.56
N PRO A 95 14.73 5.97 -2.33
CA PRO A 95 16.07 5.55 -1.86
C PRO A 95 16.02 4.87 -0.48
N ASP A 96 15.17 5.34 0.42
CA ASP A 96 15.09 4.77 1.78
C ASP A 96 14.34 3.44 1.80
N MET A 97 13.34 3.27 0.95
CA MET A 97 12.62 1.98 0.82
C MET A 97 13.49 0.84 0.30
N ALA A 98 14.62 1.13 -0.31
CA ALA A 98 15.59 0.09 -0.67
C ALA A 98 16.06 -0.70 0.56
N HIS A 99 16.20 -0.03 1.71
CA HIS A 99 16.55 -0.70 2.98
C HIS A 99 15.43 -1.61 3.47
N ALA A 100 14.18 -1.18 3.34
CA ALA A 100 13.02 -1.99 3.71
C ALA A 100 12.93 -3.26 2.86
N VAL A 101 13.10 -3.13 1.54
CA VAL A 101 13.07 -4.26 0.61
C VAL A 101 14.18 -5.26 0.90
N GLN A 102 15.38 -4.78 1.20
CA GLN A 102 16.53 -5.64 1.55
C GLN A 102 16.22 -6.50 2.77
N VAL A 103 15.65 -5.90 3.81
CA VAL A 103 15.30 -6.62 5.05
C VAL A 103 14.11 -7.55 4.84
N PHE A 104 13.14 -7.16 4.02
CA PHE A 104 11.98 -8.00 3.67
C PHE A 104 12.42 -9.30 3.00
N GLY A 105 13.36 -9.24 2.10
CA GLY A 105 13.99 -10.42 1.51
C GLY A 105 13.51 -10.76 0.10
N ALA A 106 13.49 -12.06 -0.23
CA ALA A 106 13.37 -12.58 -1.60
C ALA A 106 12.10 -12.12 -2.36
N ALA A 107 10.98 -11.90 -1.67
CA ALA A 107 9.73 -11.45 -2.27
C ALA A 107 9.59 -9.92 -2.31
N GLY A 108 10.64 -9.19 -1.95
CA GLY A 108 10.73 -7.74 -2.08
C GLY A 108 11.39 -7.34 -3.40
N ARG A 109 10.89 -6.24 -3.98
CA ARG A 109 11.47 -5.65 -5.20
C ARG A 109 11.50 -4.14 -5.07
N HIS A 110 12.64 -3.54 -5.36
CA HIS A 110 12.83 -2.10 -5.42
C HIS A 110 12.91 -1.64 -6.88
N TYR A 111 12.25 -0.54 -7.18
CA TYR A 111 12.23 0.07 -8.52
C TYR A 111 12.73 1.51 -8.42
N ASP A 112 13.65 1.88 -9.31
CA ASP A 112 14.22 3.23 -9.33
C ASP A 112 13.27 4.26 -9.93
N ALA A 113 12.30 3.81 -10.73
CA ALA A 113 11.33 4.68 -11.38
C ALA A 113 9.90 4.25 -11.08
N THR A 114 9.02 5.24 -10.89
CA THR A 114 7.59 5.00 -10.63
C THR A 114 6.91 4.23 -11.77
N ASP A 115 7.32 4.47 -13.02
CA ASP A 115 6.76 3.74 -14.18
C ASP A 115 7.01 2.24 -14.11
N MET A 116 8.19 1.83 -13.63
CA MET A 116 8.54 0.43 -13.45
C MET A 116 7.75 -0.19 -12.31
N LEU A 117 7.60 0.55 -11.21
CA LEU A 117 6.74 0.14 -10.10
C LEU A 117 5.30 -0.06 -10.57
N LEU A 118 4.76 0.88 -11.34
CA LEU A 118 3.40 0.81 -11.86
C LEU A 118 3.18 -0.45 -12.72
N ARG A 119 4.14 -0.80 -13.56
CA ARG A 119 4.06 -2.05 -14.36
C ARG A 119 3.96 -3.29 -13.48
N ALA A 120 4.76 -3.35 -12.43
CA ALA A 120 4.73 -4.47 -11.49
C ALA A 120 3.39 -4.53 -10.73
N VAL A 121 2.84 -3.38 -10.32
CA VAL A 121 1.55 -3.31 -9.64
C VAL A 121 0.41 -3.71 -10.58
N ARG A 122 0.44 -3.27 -11.84
CA ARG A 122 -0.55 -3.70 -12.84
C ARG A 122 -0.58 -5.21 -13.03
N GLU A 123 0.58 -5.83 -13.03
CA GLU A 123 0.66 -7.30 -13.08
C GLU A 123 0.05 -7.95 -11.83
N ALA A 124 0.34 -7.41 -10.66
CA ALA A 124 -0.16 -7.94 -9.39
C ALA A 124 -1.70 -7.87 -9.27
N VAL A 125 -2.34 -6.88 -9.88
CA VAL A 125 -3.80 -6.68 -9.79
C VAL A 125 -4.61 -7.41 -10.88
N ARG A 126 -3.95 -8.14 -11.78
CA ARG A 126 -4.63 -8.91 -12.83
C ARG A 126 -5.41 -10.11 -12.29
N THR A 127 -5.03 -10.59 -11.13
CA THR A 127 -5.65 -11.73 -10.46
C THR A 127 -6.09 -11.30 -9.06
N PRO A 128 -6.97 -12.07 -8.39
CA PRO A 128 -7.38 -11.75 -7.03
C PRO A 128 -6.18 -11.61 -6.09
N ALA A 129 -6.10 -10.47 -5.44
CA ALA A 129 -5.06 -10.11 -4.48
C ALA A 129 -5.55 -8.95 -3.61
N SER A 130 -4.90 -8.72 -2.48
CA SER A 130 -5.10 -7.53 -1.68
C SER A 130 -3.86 -6.65 -1.80
N VAL A 131 -4.03 -5.44 -2.32
CA VAL A 131 -2.93 -4.52 -2.63
C VAL A 131 -3.16 -3.20 -1.90
N LEU A 132 -2.18 -2.74 -1.13
CA LEU A 132 -2.22 -1.46 -0.44
C LEU A 132 -1.09 -0.57 -0.94
N VAL A 133 -1.41 0.67 -1.31
CA VAL A 133 -0.45 1.67 -1.80
C VAL A 133 -0.29 2.77 -0.77
N LYS A 134 0.95 3.00 -0.31
CA LYS A 134 1.25 4.01 0.71
C LYS A 134 2.65 4.62 0.55
N ALA A 135 2.72 5.94 0.64
CA ALA A 135 3.99 6.68 0.61
C ALA A 135 3.81 8.08 1.21
N SER A 136 4.90 8.79 1.45
CA SER A 136 4.81 10.23 1.70
C SER A 136 4.22 10.94 0.48
N HIS A 137 3.56 12.07 0.71
CA HIS A 137 2.90 12.82 -0.37
C HIS A 137 3.87 13.22 -1.49
N SER A 138 5.10 13.54 -1.14
CA SER A 138 6.16 13.92 -2.11
C SER A 138 6.51 12.80 -3.10
N GLN A 139 6.26 11.55 -2.76
CA GLN A 139 6.52 10.40 -3.64
C GLN A 139 5.47 10.24 -4.75
N ARG A 140 4.33 10.89 -4.63
CA ARG A 140 3.25 10.93 -5.61
C ARG A 140 2.78 9.55 -6.07
N LEU A 141 2.69 8.59 -5.15
CA LEU A 141 2.13 7.26 -5.46
C LEU A 141 0.60 7.29 -5.65
N ASP A 142 -0.06 8.41 -5.36
CA ASP A 142 -1.43 8.68 -5.82
C ASP A 142 -1.57 8.50 -7.34
N ARG A 143 -0.51 8.78 -8.11
CA ARG A 143 -0.48 8.58 -9.57
C ARG A 143 -0.56 7.10 -9.95
N VAL A 144 0.02 6.22 -9.15
CA VAL A 144 -0.11 4.76 -9.34
C VAL A 144 -1.58 4.35 -9.20
N VAL A 145 -2.22 4.80 -8.13
CA VAL A 145 -3.65 4.54 -7.89
C VAL A 145 -4.51 5.08 -9.03
N GLU A 146 -4.33 6.34 -9.41
CA GLU A 146 -5.09 6.96 -10.51
C GLU A 146 -4.94 6.18 -11.80
N SER A 147 -3.72 5.75 -12.12
CA SER A 147 -3.44 5.00 -13.33
C SER A 147 -4.13 3.64 -13.34
N LEU A 148 -4.17 2.94 -12.20
CA LEU A 148 -4.89 1.68 -12.07
C LEU A 148 -6.40 1.85 -12.24
N LEU A 149 -6.96 2.93 -11.68
CA LEU A 149 -8.40 3.20 -11.76
C LEU A 149 -8.86 3.64 -13.15
N LYS A 150 -7.97 4.20 -13.95
CA LYS A 150 -8.27 4.64 -15.33
C LYS A 150 -8.05 3.55 -16.37
N ASP A 151 -7.35 2.48 -16.02
CA ASP A 151 -7.06 1.39 -16.97
C ASP A 151 -8.32 0.54 -17.19
N PRO A 152 -8.82 0.43 -18.44
CA PRO A 152 -10.01 -0.37 -18.73
C PRO A 152 -9.84 -1.86 -18.37
N GLY A 153 -8.62 -2.37 -18.34
CA GLY A 153 -8.32 -3.74 -17.93
C GLY A 153 -8.36 -3.96 -16.42
N THR A 154 -8.38 -2.88 -15.61
CA THR A 154 -8.40 -2.95 -14.15
C THR A 154 -9.62 -2.26 -13.52
N ALA A 155 -10.30 -1.39 -14.26
CA ALA A 155 -11.51 -0.71 -13.78
C ALA A 155 -12.76 -1.63 -13.90
N GLN A 156 -13.63 -1.54 -12.89
CA GLN A 156 -14.97 -2.12 -12.95
C GLN A 156 -15.99 -1.08 -13.37
#